data_891d319d6b14be4eb05cc2d3684a641a
#
_entry.id   891d319d6b14be4eb05cc2d3684a641a
#
_cell.length_a   1.000
_cell.length_b   1.000
_cell.length_c   1.000
_cell.angle_alpha   90.00
_cell.angle_beta   90.00
_cell.angle_gamma   90.00
#
_symmetry.space_group_name_H-M   'P 1'
#
loop_
_entity.id
_entity.type
_entity.pdbx_description
1 polymer ?
#
loop_
_entity_poly.entity_id
_entity_poly.type
_entity_poly.pdbx_seq_one_letter_code
_entity_poly.pdbx_strand_id
1 'polypeptide(L)'
;MYNTILISSEACTGKTTFAKKNKKVLDLDFFESKILKGLSEKKQQEQIYRFVKIIKKLQKSGVYEYILITTDSRFVKEYINQDLEMAIVLPHIEDIHTYVDRARKRGNTLKWIKEYFEVGLKEISIIEEMIKGTNIKLFKISKDEFLEDLIPNIDKIFKKSWFFD
;
A
#
# COMPACT_ATOMS: atom_id res chain seq x y z
N MET A 1 -7.20 17.41 -10.11
CA MET A 1 -7.94 16.74 -9.03
C MET A 1 -8.04 15.26 -9.33
N TYR A 2 -7.69 14.39 -8.41
CA TYR A 2 -7.73 12.93 -8.64
C TYR A 2 -9.00 12.37 -8.04
N ASN A 3 -9.81 11.67 -8.85
CA ASN A 3 -11.03 11.02 -8.37
C ASN A 3 -10.79 9.62 -7.75
N THR A 4 -9.57 9.13 -7.83
CA THR A 4 -9.18 7.80 -7.32
C THR A 4 -8.18 7.97 -6.19
N ILE A 5 -8.43 7.34 -5.05
CA ILE A 5 -7.51 7.33 -3.91
C ILE A 5 -6.58 6.13 -4.04
N LEU A 6 -5.27 6.38 -4.06
CA LEU A 6 -4.26 5.32 -3.97
C LEU A 6 -4.03 4.96 -2.50
N ILE A 7 -4.04 3.67 -2.19
CA ILE A 7 -3.77 3.16 -0.84
C ILE A 7 -2.71 2.06 -0.92
N SER A 8 -1.55 2.34 -0.38
CA SER A 8 -0.52 1.34 -0.13
C SER A 8 -0.68 0.79 1.29
N SER A 9 -0.71 -0.50 1.45
CA SER A 9 -0.96 -1.12 2.75
C SER A 9 -0.21 -2.44 2.88
N GLU A 10 0.27 -2.70 4.09
CA GLU A 10 0.98 -3.93 4.44
C GLU A 10 0.16 -5.20 4.21
N ALA A 11 0.87 -6.34 4.16
CA ALA A 11 0.22 -7.64 4.09
C ALA A 11 -0.69 -7.88 5.31
N CYS A 12 -1.72 -8.70 5.13
CA CYS A 12 -2.67 -9.08 6.18
C CYS A 12 -3.52 -7.94 6.79
N THR A 13 -3.58 -6.78 6.14
CA THR A 13 -4.44 -5.64 6.52
C THR A 13 -5.86 -5.70 5.97
N GLY A 14 -6.17 -6.70 5.12
CA GLY A 14 -7.52 -6.91 4.59
C GLY A 14 -7.77 -6.34 3.18
N LYS A 15 -6.73 -5.93 2.43
CA LYS A 15 -6.85 -5.40 1.04
C LYS A 15 -7.74 -6.26 0.15
N THR A 16 -7.40 -7.54 0.00
CA THR A 16 -8.14 -8.46 -0.87
C THR A 16 -9.59 -8.63 -0.46
N THR A 17 -9.87 -8.63 0.85
CA THR A 17 -11.25 -8.72 1.37
C THR A 17 -12.04 -7.47 1.02
N PHE A 18 -11.45 -6.30 1.18
CA PHE A 18 -12.05 -5.01 0.82
C PHE A 18 -12.32 -4.94 -0.69
N ALA A 19 -11.35 -5.32 -1.53
CA ALA A 19 -11.52 -5.34 -2.98
C ALA A 19 -12.61 -6.29 -3.46
N LYS A 20 -12.73 -7.48 -2.86
CA LYS A 20 -13.79 -8.44 -3.20
C LYS A 20 -15.20 -7.94 -2.91
N LYS A 21 -15.36 -7.11 -1.89
CA LYS A 21 -16.65 -6.53 -1.49
C LYS A 21 -17.05 -5.32 -2.34
N ASN A 22 -16.10 -4.69 -3.04
CA ASN A 22 -16.33 -3.42 -3.69
C ASN A 22 -15.82 -3.43 -5.14
N LYS A 23 -16.76 -3.36 -6.10
CA LYS A 23 -16.45 -3.38 -7.55
C LYS A 23 -15.65 -2.17 -8.06
N LYS A 24 -15.62 -1.09 -7.29
CA LYS A 24 -14.84 0.12 -7.63
C LYS A 24 -13.44 0.14 -7.03
N VAL A 25 -13.01 -0.97 -6.43
CA VAL A 25 -11.67 -1.15 -5.88
C VAL A 25 -10.86 -2.03 -6.81
N LEU A 26 -9.70 -1.52 -7.22
CA LEU A 26 -8.70 -2.28 -7.97
C LEU A 26 -7.59 -2.72 -7.02
N ASP A 27 -7.39 -4.02 -6.85
CA ASP A 27 -6.28 -4.58 -6.06
C ASP A 27 -5.14 -4.98 -7.00
N LEU A 28 -4.02 -4.27 -6.92
CA LEU A 28 -2.81 -4.52 -7.71
C LEU A 28 -1.67 -5.14 -6.89
N ASP A 29 -1.87 -5.36 -5.59
CA ASP A 29 -0.86 -5.90 -4.67
C ASP A 29 -0.21 -7.21 -5.20
N PHE A 30 -1.01 -8.06 -5.84
CA PHE A 30 -0.55 -9.31 -6.41
C PHE A 30 0.35 -9.15 -7.66
N PHE A 31 0.22 -8.06 -8.40
CA PHE A 31 1.01 -7.84 -9.62
C PHE A 31 2.45 -7.42 -9.30
N GLU A 32 2.67 -6.67 -8.25
CA GLU A 32 3.95 -6.06 -7.94
C GLU A 32 5.05 -7.09 -7.67
N SER A 33 4.76 -8.13 -6.91
CA SER A 33 5.73 -9.23 -6.69
C SER A 33 6.05 -10.00 -7.96
N LYS A 34 5.09 -10.12 -8.88
CA LYS A 34 5.27 -10.85 -10.14
C LYS A 34 6.11 -10.10 -11.17
N ILE A 35 5.94 -8.79 -11.28
CA ILE A 35 6.66 -7.99 -12.28
C ILE A 35 8.16 -7.89 -11.98
N LEU A 36 8.58 -8.15 -10.76
CA LEU A 36 9.99 -8.08 -10.33
C LEU A 36 10.70 -9.43 -10.32
N LYS A 37 9.96 -10.53 -10.37
CA LYS A 37 10.51 -11.88 -10.23
C LYS A 37 11.52 -12.20 -11.32
N GLY A 38 12.74 -12.61 -10.89
CA GLY A 38 13.80 -13.06 -11.79
C GLY A 38 14.52 -11.94 -12.56
N LEU A 39 14.22 -10.67 -12.27
CA LEU A 39 14.88 -9.54 -12.90
C LEU A 39 16.12 -9.09 -12.14
N SER A 40 17.14 -8.61 -12.86
CA SER A 40 18.27 -7.89 -12.25
C SER A 40 17.77 -6.60 -11.61
N GLU A 41 18.52 -6.08 -10.64
CA GLU A 41 18.18 -4.87 -9.88
C GLU A 41 17.86 -3.68 -10.80
N LYS A 42 18.68 -3.43 -11.83
CA LYS A 42 18.43 -2.38 -12.82
C LYS A 42 17.09 -2.57 -13.54
N LYS A 43 16.77 -3.80 -13.97
CA LYS A 43 15.50 -4.10 -14.63
C LYS A 43 14.32 -3.98 -13.68
N GLN A 44 14.49 -4.35 -12.40
CA GLN A 44 13.46 -4.12 -11.38
C GLN A 44 13.14 -2.65 -11.25
N GLN A 45 14.14 -1.77 -11.18
CA GLN A 45 13.95 -0.32 -11.10
C GLN A 45 13.18 0.23 -12.31
N GLU A 46 13.52 -0.21 -13.51
CA GLU A 46 12.79 0.18 -14.73
C GLU A 46 11.32 -0.27 -14.71
N GLN A 47 11.05 -1.49 -14.23
CA GLN A 47 9.68 -1.99 -14.11
C GLN A 47 8.87 -1.24 -13.05
N ILE A 48 9.47 -0.94 -11.89
CA ILE A 48 8.84 -0.13 -10.85
C ILE A 48 8.46 1.25 -11.41
N TYR A 49 9.38 1.92 -12.08
CA TYR A 49 9.11 3.22 -12.72
C TYR A 49 7.92 3.16 -13.68
N ARG A 50 7.91 2.16 -14.58
CA ARG A 50 6.80 1.98 -15.55
C ARG A 50 5.48 1.69 -14.86
N PHE A 51 5.49 0.83 -13.85
CA PHE A 51 4.31 0.47 -13.09
C PHE A 51 3.71 1.68 -12.36
N VAL A 52 4.54 2.47 -11.69
CA VAL A 52 4.09 3.69 -10.99
C VAL A 52 3.52 4.72 -11.97
N LYS A 53 4.10 4.84 -13.17
CA LYS A 53 3.50 5.67 -14.24
C LYS A 53 2.10 5.22 -14.65
N ILE A 54 1.87 3.91 -14.73
CA ILE A 54 0.55 3.34 -15.04
C ILE A 54 -0.42 3.66 -13.92
N ILE A 55 -0.02 3.45 -12.64
CA ILE A 55 -0.85 3.78 -11.47
C ILE A 55 -1.25 5.26 -11.49
N LYS A 56 -0.31 6.16 -11.75
CA LYS A 56 -0.58 7.61 -11.85
C LYS A 56 -1.61 7.94 -12.95
N LYS A 57 -1.58 7.24 -14.07
CA LYS A 57 -2.59 7.41 -15.14
C LYS A 57 -3.95 6.86 -14.70
N LEU A 58 -3.98 5.70 -14.05
CA LEU A 58 -5.22 5.12 -13.51
C LEU A 58 -5.84 6.01 -12.44
N GLN A 59 -5.04 6.60 -11.57
CA GLN A 59 -5.50 7.57 -10.58
C GLN A 59 -6.19 8.76 -11.23
N LYS A 60 -5.60 9.31 -12.29
CA LYS A 60 -6.17 10.43 -13.04
C LYS A 60 -7.46 10.08 -13.80
N SER A 61 -7.64 8.82 -14.18
CA SER A 61 -8.80 8.39 -14.96
C SER A 61 -10.11 8.43 -14.19
N GLY A 62 -10.07 8.31 -12.84
CA GLY A 62 -11.26 8.26 -12.01
C GLY A 62 -12.15 7.03 -12.21
N VAL A 63 -11.67 6.00 -12.91
CA VAL A 63 -12.43 4.77 -13.18
C VAL A 63 -12.67 3.97 -11.89
N TYR A 64 -11.69 3.97 -11.00
CA TYR A 64 -11.78 3.31 -9.71
C TYR A 64 -11.94 4.34 -8.59
N GLU A 65 -12.62 3.97 -7.53
CA GLU A 65 -12.68 4.77 -6.31
C GLU A 65 -11.39 4.63 -5.49
N TYR A 66 -10.89 3.40 -5.41
CA TYR A 66 -9.63 3.07 -4.74
C TYR A 66 -8.76 2.16 -5.61
N ILE A 67 -7.46 2.35 -5.54
CA ILE A 67 -6.46 1.43 -6.07
C ILE A 67 -5.56 1.02 -4.91
N LEU A 68 -5.53 -0.29 -4.63
CA LEU A 68 -4.71 -0.88 -3.58
C LEU A 68 -3.39 -1.37 -4.18
N ILE A 69 -2.31 -0.99 -3.55
CA ILE A 69 -0.94 -1.30 -3.98
C ILE A 69 -0.10 -1.76 -2.80
N THR A 70 1.05 -2.37 -3.07
CA THR A 70 1.93 -2.89 -2.03
C THR A 70 2.69 -1.80 -1.28
N THR A 71 3.17 -2.19 -0.12
CA THR A 71 4.08 -1.40 0.71
C THR A 71 5.45 -2.07 0.67
N ASP A 72 6.31 -1.60 -0.25
CA ASP A 72 7.69 -2.04 -0.42
C ASP A 72 8.52 -0.77 -0.60
N SER A 73 9.60 -0.61 0.13
CA SER A 73 10.41 0.61 0.15
C SER A 73 10.89 1.03 -1.24
N ARG A 74 11.13 0.09 -2.14
CA ARG A 74 11.54 0.37 -3.53
C ARG A 74 10.42 1.05 -4.31
N PHE A 75 9.18 0.60 -4.13
CA PHE A 75 8.01 1.22 -4.74
C PHE A 75 7.69 2.56 -4.09
N VAL A 76 7.74 2.64 -2.75
CA VAL A 76 7.50 3.89 -2.01
C VAL A 76 8.47 4.98 -2.45
N LYS A 77 9.75 4.65 -2.66
CA LYS A 77 10.73 5.59 -3.22
C LYS A 77 10.27 6.15 -4.56
N GLU A 78 9.72 5.30 -5.42
CA GLU A 78 9.24 5.73 -6.73
C GLU A 78 7.91 6.50 -6.64
N TYR A 79 7.03 6.18 -5.68
CA TYR A 79 5.82 6.98 -5.42
C TYR A 79 6.19 8.42 -5.05
N ILE A 80 7.23 8.59 -4.20
CA ILE A 80 7.77 9.89 -3.83
C ILE A 80 8.37 10.61 -5.05
N ASN A 81 9.23 9.93 -5.83
CA ASN A 81 9.89 10.49 -7.02
C ASN A 81 8.88 11.00 -8.06
N GLN A 82 7.74 10.34 -8.19
CA GLN A 82 6.67 10.74 -9.12
C GLN A 82 5.61 11.65 -8.49
N ASP A 83 5.83 12.09 -7.25
CA ASP A 83 4.95 13.00 -6.50
C ASP A 83 3.49 12.50 -6.49
N LEU A 84 3.29 11.27 -6.02
CA LEU A 84 1.95 10.71 -5.88
C LEU A 84 1.28 11.22 -4.61
N GLU A 85 0.04 11.68 -4.75
CA GLU A 85 -0.85 11.94 -3.62
C GLU A 85 -1.56 10.63 -3.24
N MET A 86 -1.26 10.09 -2.05
CA MET A 86 -1.74 8.78 -1.65
C MET A 86 -1.74 8.56 -0.13
N ALA A 87 -2.45 7.53 0.30
CA ALA A 87 -2.38 7.00 1.66
C ALA A 87 -1.38 5.84 1.74
N ILE A 88 -0.58 5.80 2.80
CA ILE A 88 0.16 4.61 3.22
C ILE A 88 -0.41 4.17 4.58
N VAL A 89 -0.79 2.90 4.68
CA VAL A 89 -1.35 2.28 5.88
C VAL A 89 -0.36 1.26 6.42
N LEU A 90 0.20 1.56 7.59
CA LEU A 90 1.19 0.71 8.26
C LEU A 90 0.66 0.25 9.63
N PRO A 91 0.94 -1.00 10.05
CA PRO A 91 0.66 -1.43 11.42
C PRO A 91 1.52 -0.67 12.42
N HIS A 92 1.09 -0.65 13.68
CA HIS A 92 1.98 -0.32 14.77
C HIS A 92 3.02 -1.42 14.93
N ILE A 93 4.27 -1.05 15.20
CA ILE A 93 5.39 -2.02 15.31
C ILE A 93 5.12 -3.03 16.42
N GLU A 94 4.55 -2.58 17.54
CA GLU A 94 4.15 -3.41 18.69
C GLU A 94 3.08 -4.45 18.34
N ASP A 95 2.30 -4.22 17.30
CA ASP A 95 1.21 -5.12 16.86
C ASP A 95 1.66 -6.17 15.83
N ILE A 96 2.94 -6.19 15.44
CA ILE A 96 3.43 -7.05 14.35
C ILE A 96 3.12 -8.54 14.57
N HIS A 97 3.11 -9.00 15.82
CA HIS A 97 2.77 -10.38 16.16
C HIS A 97 1.35 -10.76 15.70
N THR A 98 0.40 -9.83 15.80
CA THR A 98 -0.98 -10.04 15.31
C THR A 98 -1.01 -10.30 13.80
N TYR A 99 -0.19 -9.58 13.05
CA TYR A 99 -0.08 -9.76 11.59
C TYR A 99 0.60 -11.07 11.21
N VAL A 100 1.59 -11.51 11.99
CA VAL A 100 2.22 -12.83 11.87
C VAL A 100 1.16 -13.93 12.10
N ASP A 101 0.32 -13.79 13.12
CA ASP A 101 -0.74 -14.76 13.42
C ASP A 101 -1.83 -14.78 12.33
N ARG A 102 -2.18 -13.62 11.78
CA ARG A 102 -3.07 -13.54 10.61
C ARG A 102 -2.46 -14.26 9.40
N ALA A 103 -1.15 -14.09 9.16
CA ALA A 103 -0.44 -14.78 8.09
C ALA A 103 -0.43 -16.30 8.26
N ARG A 104 -0.21 -16.80 9.49
CA ARG A 104 -0.32 -18.23 9.82
C ARG A 104 -1.71 -18.79 9.54
N LYS A 105 -2.75 -18.09 10.00
CA LYS A 105 -4.15 -18.48 9.77
C LYS A 105 -4.54 -18.52 8.29
N ARG A 106 -3.88 -17.70 7.46
CA ARG A 106 -4.05 -17.70 5.99
C ARG A 106 -3.31 -18.83 5.30
N GLY A 107 -2.48 -19.61 6.01
CA GLY A 107 -1.70 -20.71 5.45
C GLY A 107 -0.39 -20.29 4.79
N ASN A 108 0.14 -19.10 5.11
CA ASN A 108 1.46 -18.69 4.65
C ASN A 108 2.55 -19.62 5.20
N THR A 109 3.59 -19.87 4.40
CA THR A 109 4.72 -20.74 4.81
C THR A 109 5.51 -20.13 5.97
N LEU A 110 6.12 -20.98 6.79
CA LEU A 110 6.99 -20.54 7.88
C LEU A 110 8.14 -19.65 7.37
N LYS A 111 8.70 -19.97 6.20
CA LYS A 111 9.74 -19.16 5.54
C LYS A 111 9.22 -17.74 5.27
N TRP A 112 8.05 -17.62 4.66
CA TRP A 112 7.43 -16.33 4.37
C TRP A 112 7.15 -15.53 5.66
N ILE A 113 6.64 -16.21 6.70
CA ILE A 113 6.33 -15.58 7.98
C ILE A 113 7.59 -15.03 8.64
N LYS A 114 8.69 -15.80 8.61
CA LYS A 114 9.98 -15.37 9.16
C LYS A 114 10.53 -14.16 8.41
N GLU A 115 10.55 -14.22 7.07
CA GLU A 115 10.98 -13.10 6.23
C GLU A 115 10.12 -11.84 6.48
N TYR A 116 8.80 -11.99 6.56
CA TYR A 116 7.88 -10.90 6.85
C TYR A 116 8.14 -10.28 8.23
N PHE A 117 8.37 -11.09 9.26
CA PHE A 117 8.65 -10.60 10.60
C PHE A 117 10.00 -9.88 10.68
N GLU A 118 11.06 -10.47 10.12
CA GLU A 118 12.41 -9.92 10.20
C GLU A 118 12.60 -8.68 9.32
N VAL A 119 12.03 -8.68 8.13
CA VAL A 119 12.16 -7.61 7.14
C VAL A 119 11.07 -6.54 7.34
N GLY A 120 9.84 -6.94 7.62
CA GLY A 120 8.69 -6.04 7.74
C GLY A 120 8.87 -4.98 8.83
N LEU A 121 9.45 -5.34 9.99
CA LEU A 121 9.75 -4.37 11.04
C LEU A 121 10.69 -3.26 10.57
N LYS A 122 11.72 -3.63 9.82
CA LYS A 122 12.70 -2.68 9.26
C LYS A 122 12.05 -1.81 8.18
N GLU A 123 11.27 -2.41 7.30
CA GLU A 123 10.55 -1.72 6.23
C GLU A 123 9.58 -0.68 6.78
N ILE A 124 8.80 -0.99 7.82
CA ILE A 124 7.88 -0.03 8.46
C ILE A 124 8.62 1.25 8.85
N SER A 125 9.72 1.12 9.61
CA SER A 125 10.51 2.26 10.08
C SER A 125 11.15 3.04 8.94
N ILE A 126 11.65 2.34 7.92
CA ILE A 126 12.23 2.95 6.72
C ILE A 126 11.19 3.78 5.97
N ILE A 127 10.00 3.22 5.75
CA ILE A 127 8.93 3.87 5.02
C ILE A 127 8.41 5.10 5.78
N GLU A 128 8.22 4.99 7.10
CA GLU A 128 7.82 6.14 7.92
C GLU A 128 8.80 7.31 7.80
N GLU A 129 10.09 7.03 7.76
CA GLU A 129 11.10 8.07 7.58
C GLU A 129 11.10 8.65 6.17
N MET A 130 10.98 7.79 5.15
CA MET A 130 11.01 8.21 3.74
C MET A 130 9.88 9.17 3.37
N ILE A 131 8.69 9.01 3.95
CA ILE A 131 7.50 9.80 3.59
C ILE A 131 7.38 11.12 4.33
N LYS A 132 8.23 11.39 5.31
CA LYS A 132 8.25 12.67 6.02
C LYS A 132 8.46 13.84 5.05
N GLY A 133 7.61 14.86 5.15
CA GLY A 133 7.68 16.04 4.30
C GLY A 133 7.21 15.84 2.85
N THR A 134 6.61 14.71 2.53
CA THR A 134 6.03 14.41 1.21
C THR A 134 4.51 14.63 1.20
N ASN A 135 3.88 14.49 0.02
CA ASN A 135 2.42 14.53 -0.14
C ASN A 135 1.73 13.22 0.29
N ILE A 136 2.48 12.21 0.69
CA ILE A 136 1.95 10.93 1.15
C ILE A 136 1.44 11.06 2.58
N LYS A 137 0.21 10.57 2.83
CA LYS A 137 -0.41 10.60 4.16
C LYS A 137 -0.29 9.25 4.84
N LEU A 138 0.33 9.25 6.02
CA LEU A 138 0.48 8.05 6.85
C LEU A 138 -0.77 7.82 7.69
N PHE A 139 -1.27 6.59 7.67
CA PHE A 139 -2.28 6.06 8.58
C PHE A 139 -1.71 4.87 9.33
N LYS A 140 -1.97 4.81 10.62
CA LYS A 140 -1.62 3.64 11.44
C LYS A 140 -2.87 2.78 11.62
N ILE A 141 -2.70 1.48 11.43
CA ILE A 141 -3.77 0.49 11.64
C ILE A 141 -3.47 -0.31 12.90
N SER A 142 -4.43 -0.39 13.81
CA SER A 142 -4.29 -1.17 15.04
C SER A 142 -4.56 -2.65 14.82
N LYS A 143 -4.18 -3.47 15.80
CA LYS A 143 -4.34 -4.93 15.74
C LYS A 143 -5.77 -5.42 15.55
N ASP A 144 -6.75 -4.62 15.98
CA ASP A 144 -8.17 -4.99 15.92
C ASP A 144 -8.87 -4.43 14.68
N GLU A 145 -8.17 -3.64 13.85
CA GLU A 145 -8.68 -3.01 12.64
C GLU A 145 -8.27 -3.75 11.36
N PHE A 146 -9.06 -3.54 10.33
CA PHE A 146 -8.75 -3.86 8.94
C PHE A 146 -8.79 -2.59 8.08
N LEU A 147 -8.26 -2.66 6.87
CA LEU A 147 -8.23 -1.51 5.95
C LEU A 147 -9.62 -0.87 5.78
N GLU A 148 -10.67 -1.68 5.72
CA GLU A 148 -12.07 -1.23 5.59
C GLU A 148 -12.47 -0.25 6.70
N ASP A 149 -11.97 -0.44 7.93
CA ASP A 149 -12.28 0.41 9.09
C ASP A 149 -11.63 1.79 8.99
N LEU A 150 -10.51 1.91 8.24
CA LEU A 150 -9.80 3.17 8.03
C LEU A 150 -10.34 4.00 6.86
N ILE A 151 -11.11 3.42 5.96
CA ILE A 151 -11.62 4.09 4.75
C ILE A 151 -12.32 5.43 5.08
N PRO A 152 -13.20 5.52 6.10
CA PRO A 152 -13.84 6.80 6.43
C PRO A 152 -12.85 7.91 6.78
N ASN A 153 -11.74 7.56 7.47
CA ASN A 153 -10.70 8.52 7.83
C ASN A 153 -9.87 8.92 6.62
N ILE A 154 -9.55 7.98 5.74
CA ILE A 154 -8.85 8.23 4.48
C ILE A 154 -9.71 9.16 3.60
N ASP A 155 -10.97 8.86 3.41
CA ASP A 155 -11.92 9.67 2.64
C ASP A 155 -12.03 11.10 3.18
N LYS A 156 -12.07 11.27 4.49
CA LYS A 156 -12.14 12.58 5.11
C LYS A 156 -10.94 13.48 4.73
N ILE A 157 -9.77 12.89 4.50
CA ILE A 157 -8.57 13.63 4.12
C ILE A 157 -8.56 13.90 2.60
N PHE A 158 -8.79 12.86 1.79
CA PHE A 158 -8.64 12.98 0.34
C PHE A 158 -9.88 13.53 -0.36
N LYS A 159 -11.11 13.26 0.12
CA LYS A 159 -12.35 13.76 -0.51
C LYS A 159 -12.73 15.17 -0.07
N LYS A 160 -12.25 15.65 1.11
CA LYS A 160 -12.52 17.04 1.53
C LYS A 160 -11.85 18.09 0.65
N SER A 161 -10.71 17.79 0.04
CA SER A 161 -10.06 18.69 -0.91
C SER A 161 -10.88 18.93 -2.19
N TRP A 162 -11.92 18.12 -2.44
CA TRP A 162 -12.76 18.22 -3.63
C TRP A 162 -13.87 19.27 -3.53
N PHE A 163 -14.14 19.77 -2.33
CA PHE A 163 -15.23 20.72 -2.07
C PHE A 163 -14.78 22.18 -1.87
N PHE A 164 -13.47 22.45 -1.91
CA PHE A 164 -12.90 23.76 -1.60
C PHE A 164 -12.04 24.39 -2.72
N ASP A 165 -12.09 23.86 -3.94
CA ASP A 165 -11.46 24.46 -5.13
C ASP A 165 -12.50 25.01 -6.12
#